data_1c7896995fb1b201be80225324d48781
#
_entry.id   1c7896995fb1b201be80225324d48781
#
_cell.length_a   1.000
_cell.length_b   1.000
_cell.length_c   1.000
_cell.angle_alpha   90.00
_cell.angle_beta   90.00
_cell.angle_gamma   90.00
#
_symmetry.space_group_name_H-M   'P 1'
#
loop_
_entity.id
_entity.type
_entity.pdbx_description
1 polymer ?
#
loop_
_entity_poly.entity_id
_entity_poly.type
_entity_poly.pdbx_seq_one_letter_code
_entity_poly.pdbx_strand_id
1 'polypeptide(L)'
;MLPSAIVFVDRPQYGLQFLDRTLAELGCRKILVIDAELQQRGQYSQQDLVGYDHVFPASIQDESGLQQVQQEIARSYRVLAVVGFSEISVLPTAFLAEAFDVRGIGIDVAKRCRNKLRMIEAFARSGVACPRYFVTDHPDGLEEQIASLGGYPVIVKPLMGFASFGVIKVDSESGLRGAINRVKRAARLLLFPYYGLEDVGTGQVLVQSYVPGVEVAIDGYVQDGKCHIIAIIDKPDVSNGPYFPDLMHIAPAQLNAAATDRIRLGVEAGIAAVGLDNSPFHIEARIYEDRVYLLELAARVAFVRCIRIATGIDSLEIMIAQRLGQQPRAEPQWRRHGGIYCITPDRAGVFDSIENHEQILQTPGIVEFPIHAKPGQRIAPAPESTGDIAHILAGAETYAEVLEILSLAKRRARVIVR
;
A
#
# COMPACT_ATOMS: atom_id res chain seq x y z
N MET A 1 3.65 21.31 -32.04
CA MET A 1 4.05 20.20 -31.14
C MET A 1 2.97 20.04 -30.08
N LEU A 2 2.61 18.82 -29.75
CA LEU A 2 1.65 18.55 -28.67
C LEU A 2 2.23 18.99 -27.32
N PRO A 3 1.42 19.54 -26.41
CA PRO A 3 1.86 19.87 -25.07
C PRO A 3 2.32 18.64 -24.29
N SER A 4 3.39 18.76 -23.53
CA SER A 4 3.91 17.70 -22.67
C SER A 4 2.96 17.46 -21.49
N ALA A 5 2.78 16.20 -21.10
CA ALA A 5 1.89 15.82 -20.02
C ALA A 5 2.46 14.70 -19.13
N ILE A 6 2.02 14.71 -17.87
CA ILE A 6 2.14 13.59 -16.95
C ILE A 6 0.73 13.04 -16.73
N VAL A 7 0.58 11.73 -16.91
CA VAL A 7 -0.68 11.02 -16.69
C VAL A 7 -0.68 10.42 -15.29
N PHE A 8 -1.64 10.81 -14.47
CA PHE A 8 -1.92 10.24 -13.17
C PHE A 8 -3.05 9.22 -13.30
N VAL A 9 -2.88 8.05 -12.70
CA VAL A 9 -3.87 6.99 -12.72
C VAL A 9 -4.46 6.84 -11.33
N ASP A 10 -5.79 6.98 -11.23
CA ASP A 10 -6.50 7.13 -9.98
C ASP A 10 -6.04 8.37 -9.18
N ARG A 11 -6.73 8.73 -8.11
CA ARG A 11 -6.38 9.94 -7.36
C ARG A 11 -5.15 9.72 -6.48
N PRO A 12 -4.25 10.69 -6.36
CA PRO A 12 -3.21 10.61 -5.36
C PRO A 12 -3.84 10.64 -3.97
N GLN A 13 -3.40 9.72 -3.12
CA GLN A 13 -3.95 9.54 -1.76
C GLN A 13 -3.90 10.83 -0.91
N TYR A 14 -3.02 11.77 -1.24
CA TYR A 14 -2.75 13.00 -0.49
C TYR A 14 -2.97 14.29 -1.30
N GLY A 15 -3.51 14.19 -2.52
CA GLY A 15 -3.73 15.33 -3.40
C GLY A 15 -2.47 15.84 -4.11
N LEU A 16 -2.69 16.68 -5.14
CA LEU A 16 -1.62 17.27 -5.95
C LEU A 16 -0.82 18.35 -5.22
N GLN A 17 -1.35 18.92 -4.15
CA GLN A 17 -0.73 20.05 -3.43
C GLN A 17 0.70 19.78 -2.96
N PHE A 18 1.05 18.53 -2.75
CA PHE A 18 2.41 18.14 -2.39
C PHE A 18 3.37 18.09 -3.59
N LEU A 19 2.83 18.10 -4.80
CA LEU A 19 3.58 18.00 -6.06
C LEU A 19 3.56 19.29 -6.86
N ASP A 20 2.78 20.29 -6.45
CA ASP A 20 2.54 21.51 -7.24
C ASP A 20 3.83 22.22 -7.66
N ARG A 21 4.82 22.30 -6.77
CA ARG A 21 6.11 22.90 -7.08
C ARG A 21 6.86 22.11 -8.16
N THR A 22 7.00 20.80 -7.98
CA THR A 22 7.69 19.90 -8.91
C THR A 22 7.01 19.91 -10.28
N LEU A 23 5.68 19.83 -10.31
CA LEU A 23 4.91 19.84 -11.54
C LEU A 23 4.95 21.19 -12.26
N ALA A 24 4.91 22.31 -11.52
CA ALA A 24 5.03 23.66 -12.08
C ALA A 24 6.40 23.86 -12.76
N GLU A 25 7.48 23.41 -12.13
CA GLU A 25 8.83 23.50 -12.68
C GLU A 25 9.02 22.67 -13.96
N LEU A 26 8.26 21.58 -14.11
CA LEU A 26 8.29 20.73 -15.32
C LEU A 26 7.51 21.35 -16.50
N GLY A 27 6.62 22.31 -16.25
CA GLY A 27 5.78 22.94 -17.27
C GLY A 27 4.87 21.97 -18.03
N CYS A 28 4.55 20.82 -17.42
CA CYS A 28 3.75 19.78 -18.01
C CYS A 28 2.27 19.90 -17.64
N ARG A 29 1.39 19.44 -18.54
CA ARG A 29 -0.04 19.26 -18.24
C ARG A 29 -0.23 18.08 -17.29
N LYS A 30 -1.17 18.23 -16.35
CA LYS A 30 -1.59 17.23 -15.39
C LYS A 30 -2.85 16.54 -15.88
N ILE A 31 -2.72 15.33 -16.34
CA ILE A 31 -3.83 14.53 -16.86
C ILE A 31 -4.20 13.47 -15.83
N LEU A 32 -5.47 13.37 -15.49
CA LEU A 32 -5.97 12.34 -14.57
C LEU A 32 -6.82 11.32 -15.30
N VAL A 33 -6.51 10.05 -15.17
CA VAL A 33 -7.35 8.93 -15.60
C VAL A 33 -7.99 8.31 -14.37
N ILE A 34 -9.32 8.29 -14.31
CA ILE A 34 -10.10 7.74 -13.19
C ILE A 34 -10.97 6.58 -13.64
N ASP A 35 -11.34 5.73 -12.69
CA ASP A 35 -12.30 4.66 -12.94
C ASP A 35 -13.71 5.23 -13.15
N ALA A 36 -14.29 4.98 -14.34
CA ALA A 36 -15.59 5.51 -14.73
C ALA A 36 -16.74 4.96 -13.85
N GLU A 37 -16.65 3.69 -13.42
CA GLU A 37 -17.66 3.07 -12.57
C GLU A 37 -17.59 3.65 -11.14
N LEU A 38 -16.40 3.82 -10.59
CA LEU A 38 -16.21 4.45 -9.28
C LEU A 38 -16.66 5.91 -9.30
N GLN A 39 -16.46 6.62 -10.42
CA GLN A 39 -16.97 7.98 -10.60
C GLN A 39 -18.51 8.02 -10.59
N GLN A 40 -19.17 7.13 -11.31
CA GLN A 40 -20.63 7.03 -11.33
C GLN A 40 -21.20 6.70 -9.95
N ARG A 41 -20.47 5.93 -9.15
CA ARG A 41 -20.83 5.61 -7.75
C ARG A 41 -20.51 6.73 -6.76
N GLY A 42 -20.02 7.89 -7.21
CA GLY A 42 -19.71 9.04 -6.37
C GLY A 42 -18.50 8.84 -5.45
N GLN A 43 -17.56 7.93 -5.82
CA GLN A 43 -16.38 7.64 -5.01
C GLN A 43 -15.30 8.72 -5.12
N TYR A 44 -15.34 9.57 -6.17
CA TYR A 44 -14.46 10.73 -6.30
C TYR A 44 -15.20 12.00 -5.87
N SER A 45 -14.59 12.74 -4.96
CA SER A 45 -15.05 14.08 -4.59
C SER A 45 -14.58 15.11 -5.61
N GLN A 46 -15.19 16.30 -5.64
CA GLN A 46 -14.68 17.40 -6.46
C GLN A 46 -13.21 17.75 -6.11
N GLN A 47 -12.85 17.64 -4.83
CA GLN A 47 -11.51 17.91 -4.35
C GLN A 47 -10.46 16.94 -4.93
N ASP A 48 -10.86 15.70 -5.22
CA ASP A 48 -9.98 14.70 -5.86
C ASP A 48 -9.68 15.03 -7.33
N LEU A 49 -10.51 15.86 -7.97
CA LEU A 49 -10.42 16.21 -9.38
C LEU A 49 -9.83 17.62 -9.62
N VAL A 50 -9.75 18.43 -8.59
CA VAL A 50 -9.20 19.79 -8.67
C VAL A 50 -7.69 19.75 -8.90
N GLY A 51 -7.20 20.66 -9.75
CA GLY A 51 -5.77 20.81 -10.02
C GLY A 51 -5.26 20.02 -11.23
N TYR A 52 -6.09 19.18 -11.85
CA TYR A 52 -5.78 18.53 -13.12
C TYR A 52 -6.26 19.37 -14.30
N ASP A 53 -5.46 19.42 -15.39
CA ASP A 53 -5.82 20.14 -16.60
C ASP A 53 -6.94 19.39 -17.39
N HIS A 54 -6.89 18.05 -17.36
CA HIS A 54 -7.93 17.19 -17.94
C HIS A 54 -8.16 15.94 -17.08
N VAL A 55 -9.41 15.49 -17.01
CA VAL A 55 -9.83 14.25 -16.35
C VAL A 55 -10.50 13.34 -17.39
N PHE A 56 -10.00 12.13 -17.51
CA PHE A 56 -10.51 11.11 -18.43
C PHE A 56 -11.12 9.95 -17.63
N PRO A 57 -12.45 9.82 -17.59
CA PRO A 57 -13.09 8.62 -17.08
C PRO A 57 -12.88 7.44 -18.05
N ALA A 58 -12.42 6.32 -17.53
CA ALA A 58 -12.16 5.12 -18.33
C ALA A 58 -12.49 3.87 -17.52
N SER A 59 -12.73 2.76 -18.19
CA SER A 59 -12.68 1.45 -17.53
C SER A 59 -11.20 1.08 -17.31
N ILE A 60 -10.66 1.46 -16.16
CA ILE A 60 -9.24 1.20 -15.84
C ILE A 60 -8.98 -0.24 -15.41
N GLN A 61 -10.04 -1.04 -15.29
CA GLN A 61 -9.98 -2.45 -14.89
C GLN A 61 -9.95 -3.41 -16.09
N ASP A 62 -10.00 -2.92 -17.30
CA ASP A 62 -9.89 -3.74 -18.52
C ASP A 62 -8.99 -3.10 -19.58
N GLU A 63 -8.36 -3.95 -20.39
CA GLU A 63 -7.40 -3.52 -21.41
C GLU A 63 -8.04 -2.63 -22.49
N SER A 64 -9.30 -2.89 -22.87
CA SER A 64 -9.98 -2.13 -23.93
C SER A 64 -10.24 -0.70 -23.49
N GLY A 65 -10.68 -0.48 -22.26
CA GLY A 65 -10.87 0.85 -21.69
C GLY A 65 -9.56 1.62 -21.57
N LEU A 66 -8.48 0.94 -21.16
CA LEU A 66 -7.16 1.55 -21.10
C LEU A 66 -6.60 1.89 -22.48
N GLN A 67 -6.80 1.04 -23.50
CA GLN A 67 -6.41 1.33 -24.88
C GLN A 67 -7.17 2.55 -25.44
N GLN A 68 -8.47 2.62 -25.19
CA GLN A 68 -9.31 3.74 -25.63
C GLN A 68 -8.83 5.07 -25.03
N VAL A 69 -8.63 5.14 -23.72
CA VAL A 69 -8.18 6.37 -23.06
C VAL A 69 -6.75 6.74 -23.46
N GLN A 70 -5.88 5.75 -23.67
CA GLN A 70 -4.53 5.99 -24.20
C GLN A 70 -4.58 6.67 -25.56
N GLN A 71 -5.39 6.16 -26.49
CA GLN A 71 -5.54 6.77 -27.83
C GLN A 71 -6.10 8.19 -27.77
N GLU A 72 -7.04 8.44 -26.86
CA GLU A 72 -7.63 9.76 -26.66
C GLU A 72 -6.61 10.77 -26.16
N ILE A 73 -5.84 10.40 -25.13
CA ILE A 73 -4.77 11.24 -24.58
C ILE A 73 -3.68 11.49 -25.63
N ALA A 74 -3.25 10.47 -26.37
CA ALA A 74 -2.19 10.57 -27.39
C ALA A 74 -2.50 11.54 -28.52
N ARG A 75 -3.80 11.78 -28.82
CA ARG A 75 -4.22 12.78 -29.83
C ARG A 75 -3.92 14.22 -29.40
N SER A 76 -3.90 14.48 -28.10
CA SER A 76 -3.82 15.84 -27.55
C SER A 76 -2.53 16.13 -26.79
N TYR A 77 -1.81 15.11 -26.36
CA TYR A 77 -0.66 15.27 -25.48
C TYR A 77 0.51 14.35 -25.87
N ARG A 78 1.74 14.85 -25.62
CA ARG A 78 2.95 14.04 -25.57
C ARG A 78 3.18 13.62 -24.10
N VAL A 79 2.88 12.38 -23.80
CA VAL A 79 3.04 11.84 -22.44
C VAL A 79 4.52 11.63 -22.14
N LEU A 80 4.99 12.12 -21.00
CA LEU A 80 6.37 11.98 -20.51
C LEU A 80 6.49 10.92 -19.40
N ALA A 81 5.43 10.74 -18.61
CA ALA A 81 5.39 9.78 -17.53
C ALA A 81 3.95 9.36 -17.22
N VAL A 82 3.79 8.15 -16.70
CA VAL A 82 2.55 7.64 -16.11
C VAL A 82 2.81 7.29 -14.65
N VAL A 83 1.94 7.78 -13.76
CA VAL A 83 2.14 7.76 -12.31
C VAL A 83 0.88 7.24 -11.63
N GLY A 84 1.00 6.20 -10.80
CA GLY A 84 -0.07 5.68 -9.97
C GLY A 84 0.39 5.61 -8.50
N PHE A 85 -0.51 5.95 -7.58
CA PHE A 85 -0.18 6.05 -6.15
C PHE A 85 -0.80 4.93 -5.30
N SER A 86 -1.84 4.28 -5.81
CA SER A 86 -2.63 3.30 -5.06
C SER A 86 -2.33 1.87 -5.53
N GLU A 87 -2.70 0.92 -4.70
CA GLU A 87 -2.56 -0.50 -5.01
C GLU A 87 -3.39 -0.89 -6.25
N ILE A 88 -4.58 -0.32 -6.42
CA ILE A 88 -5.46 -0.58 -7.56
C ILE A 88 -4.96 0.06 -8.86
N SER A 89 -4.13 1.10 -8.77
CA SER A 89 -3.56 1.77 -9.95
C SER A 89 -2.30 1.09 -10.50
N VAL A 90 -1.72 0.09 -9.83
CA VAL A 90 -0.45 -0.53 -10.26
C VAL A 90 -0.55 -1.14 -11.67
N LEU A 91 -1.57 -1.97 -11.92
CA LEU A 91 -1.76 -2.61 -13.23
C LEU A 91 -2.10 -1.61 -14.33
N PRO A 92 -3.11 -0.72 -14.18
CA PRO A 92 -3.40 0.27 -15.22
C PRO A 92 -2.25 1.25 -15.45
N THR A 93 -1.46 1.60 -14.41
CA THR A 93 -0.25 2.42 -14.59
C THR A 93 0.80 1.70 -15.45
N ALA A 94 1.04 0.42 -15.20
CA ALA A 94 1.98 -0.37 -15.98
C ALA A 94 1.53 -0.50 -17.44
N PHE A 95 0.26 -0.80 -17.66
CA PHE A 95 -0.32 -0.89 -19.00
C PHE A 95 -0.18 0.43 -19.78
N LEU A 96 -0.57 1.55 -19.19
CA LEU A 96 -0.48 2.85 -19.83
C LEU A 96 0.97 3.28 -20.05
N ALA A 97 1.90 2.95 -19.16
CA ALA A 97 3.31 3.25 -19.33
C ALA A 97 3.89 2.51 -20.56
N GLU A 98 3.58 1.22 -20.73
CA GLU A 98 3.95 0.46 -21.93
C GLU A 98 3.28 1.04 -23.19
N ALA A 99 1.98 1.34 -23.14
CA ALA A 99 1.22 1.85 -24.28
C ALA A 99 1.65 3.25 -24.75
N PHE A 100 2.24 4.07 -23.86
CA PHE A 100 2.83 5.37 -24.18
C PHE A 100 4.34 5.30 -24.48
N ASP A 101 4.96 4.13 -24.36
CA ASP A 101 6.40 3.93 -24.48
C ASP A 101 7.19 4.86 -23.54
N VAL A 102 6.77 4.92 -22.28
CA VAL A 102 7.43 5.69 -21.22
C VAL A 102 7.94 4.79 -20.09
N ARG A 103 8.87 5.30 -19.31
CA ARG A 103 9.48 4.56 -18.20
C ARG A 103 8.45 4.07 -17.19
N GLY A 104 8.53 2.78 -16.83
CA GLY A 104 7.63 2.14 -15.88
C GLY A 104 8.04 0.69 -15.63
N ILE A 105 7.23 -0.02 -14.86
CA ILE A 105 7.33 -1.48 -14.75
C ILE A 105 6.57 -2.13 -15.89
N GLY A 106 7.07 -3.28 -16.39
CA GLY A 106 6.33 -4.11 -17.33
C GLY A 106 5.07 -4.71 -16.69
N ILE A 107 4.03 -4.92 -17.51
CA ILE A 107 2.75 -5.46 -17.03
C ILE A 107 2.90 -6.81 -16.31
N ASP A 108 3.81 -7.67 -16.75
CA ASP A 108 4.06 -8.97 -16.12
C ASP A 108 4.70 -8.82 -14.72
N VAL A 109 5.56 -7.82 -14.53
CA VAL A 109 6.12 -7.48 -13.22
C VAL A 109 5.03 -6.92 -12.31
N ALA A 110 4.18 -6.03 -12.84
CA ALA A 110 3.03 -5.48 -12.12
C ALA A 110 2.08 -6.60 -11.66
N LYS A 111 1.74 -7.55 -12.54
CA LYS A 111 0.93 -8.73 -12.21
C LYS A 111 1.60 -9.58 -11.10
N ARG A 112 2.93 -9.73 -11.14
CA ARG A 112 3.69 -10.47 -10.13
C ARG A 112 3.68 -9.78 -8.77
N CYS A 113 3.78 -8.46 -8.74
CA CYS A 113 3.70 -7.67 -7.51
C CYS A 113 2.28 -7.62 -6.94
N ARG A 114 1.25 -7.63 -7.79
CA ARG A 114 -0.16 -7.58 -7.36
C ARG A 114 -0.69 -8.91 -6.84
N ASN A 115 -0.23 -10.03 -7.38
CA ASN A 115 -0.72 -11.36 -7.03
C ASN A 115 0.22 -12.02 -6.01
N LYS A 116 -0.26 -12.20 -4.77
CA LYS A 116 0.51 -12.74 -3.65
C LYS A 116 1.04 -14.16 -3.91
N LEU A 117 0.32 -14.97 -4.70
CA LEU A 117 0.83 -16.29 -5.10
C LEU A 117 2.01 -16.16 -6.05
N ARG A 118 1.86 -15.42 -7.14
CA ARG A 118 2.96 -15.22 -8.11
C ARG A 118 4.20 -14.60 -7.46
N MET A 119 3.99 -13.68 -6.53
CA MET A 119 5.06 -13.03 -5.78
C MET A 119 5.81 -14.03 -4.88
N ILE A 120 5.09 -14.79 -4.05
CA ILE A 120 5.73 -15.72 -3.12
C ILE A 120 6.39 -16.89 -3.86
N GLU A 121 5.84 -17.32 -5.00
CA GLU A 121 6.49 -18.28 -5.91
C GLU A 121 7.81 -17.74 -6.46
N ALA A 122 7.85 -16.46 -6.83
CA ALA A 122 9.08 -15.81 -7.29
C ALA A 122 10.13 -15.76 -6.16
N PHE A 123 9.74 -15.40 -4.95
CA PHE A 123 10.60 -15.42 -3.77
C PHE A 123 11.14 -16.82 -3.51
N ALA A 124 10.28 -17.83 -3.44
CA ALA A 124 10.69 -19.22 -3.16
C ALA A 124 11.65 -19.77 -4.23
N ARG A 125 11.36 -19.55 -5.51
CA ARG A 125 12.25 -19.98 -6.62
C ARG A 125 13.62 -19.33 -6.58
N SER A 126 13.71 -18.10 -6.07
CA SER A 126 14.96 -17.34 -5.97
C SER A 126 15.67 -17.53 -4.61
N GLY A 127 15.16 -18.41 -3.73
CA GLY A 127 15.75 -18.65 -2.41
C GLY A 127 15.57 -17.50 -1.42
N VAL A 128 14.68 -16.53 -1.70
CA VAL A 128 14.34 -15.45 -0.79
C VAL A 128 13.51 -16.01 0.37
N ALA A 129 13.90 -15.67 1.60
CA ALA A 129 13.18 -16.12 2.77
C ALA A 129 11.76 -15.52 2.80
N CYS A 130 10.77 -16.38 2.78
CA CYS A 130 9.34 -16.06 2.80
C CYS A 130 8.58 -17.14 3.58
N PRO A 131 7.32 -16.90 3.99
CA PRO A 131 6.50 -17.95 4.61
C PRO A 131 6.34 -19.16 3.69
N ARG A 132 6.34 -20.37 4.25
CA ARG A 132 5.89 -21.57 3.51
C ARG A 132 4.42 -21.42 3.16
N TYR A 133 3.95 -21.99 2.05
CA TYR A 133 2.60 -21.72 1.55
C TYR A 133 2.02 -22.85 0.74
N PHE A 134 0.70 -22.85 0.63
CA PHE A 134 -0.06 -23.55 -0.40
C PHE A 134 -1.30 -22.74 -0.77
N VAL A 135 -1.95 -23.12 -1.86
CA VAL A 135 -3.23 -22.53 -2.31
C VAL A 135 -4.31 -23.58 -2.27
N THR A 136 -5.50 -23.18 -1.85
CA THR A 136 -6.67 -24.06 -1.83
C THR A 136 -7.94 -23.30 -2.21
N ASP A 137 -8.89 -24.02 -2.81
CA ASP A 137 -10.27 -23.60 -3.02
C ASP A 137 -11.25 -24.37 -2.14
N HIS A 138 -10.77 -25.37 -1.39
CA HIS A 138 -11.54 -26.19 -0.47
C HIS A 138 -11.07 -26.01 0.98
N PRO A 139 -11.99 -26.05 1.96
CA PRO A 139 -11.62 -25.90 3.37
C PRO A 139 -11.31 -27.24 4.06
N ASP A 140 -11.43 -28.36 3.38
CA ASP A 140 -11.35 -29.71 3.95
C ASP A 140 -10.21 -30.54 3.38
N GLY A 141 -9.73 -31.52 4.15
CA GLY A 141 -8.67 -32.45 3.73
C GLY A 141 -7.30 -31.75 3.59
N LEU A 142 -7.00 -30.79 4.47
CA LEU A 142 -5.78 -29.95 4.39
C LEU A 142 -4.74 -30.34 5.45
N GLU A 143 -4.89 -31.48 6.13
CA GLU A 143 -4.04 -31.90 7.26
C GLU A 143 -2.57 -32.03 6.85
N GLU A 144 -2.32 -32.68 5.70
CA GLU A 144 -0.95 -32.87 5.17
C GLU A 144 -0.33 -31.52 4.75
N GLN A 145 -1.10 -30.66 4.08
CA GLN A 145 -0.64 -29.34 3.67
C GLN A 145 -0.34 -28.47 4.89
N ILE A 146 -1.19 -28.47 5.91
CA ILE A 146 -0.95 -27.76 7.17
C ILE A 146 0.30 -28.31 7.87
N ALA A 147 0.48 -29.62 7.91
CA ALA A 147 1.69 -30.24 8.48
C ALA A 147 2.96 -29.80 7.72
N SER A 148 2.90 -29.66 6.38
CA SER A 148 4.01 -29.17 5.55
C SER A 148 4.39 -27.74 5.86
N LEU A 149 3.46 -26.89 6.34
CA LEU A 149 3.73 -25.54 6.83
C LEU A 149 4.38 -25.54 8.22
N GLY A 150 4.37 -26.66 8.95
CA GLY A 150 4.82 -26.79 10.33
C GLY A 150 3.70 -26.71 11.36
N GLY A 151 2.45 -26.89 10.91
CA GLY A 151 1.28 -26.82 11.77
C GLY A 151 0.76 -25.40 11.97
N TYR A 152 -0.10 -25.26 12.98
CA TYR A 152 -0.67 -23.98 13.38
C TYR A 152 0.30 -23.17 14.26
N PRO A 153 0.21 -21.82 14.30
CA PRO A 153 -0.77 -21.02 13.56
C PRO A 153 -0.43 -20.84 12.08
N VAL A 154 -1.46 -20.62 11.25
CA VAL A 154 -1.34 -20.30 9.84
C VAL A 154 -2.04 -18.98 9.51
N ILE A 155 -1.65 -18.35 8.39
CA ILE A 155 -2.31 -17.16 7.83
C ILE A 155 -3.11 -17.57 6.60
N VAL A 156 -4.38 -17.19 6.57
CA VAL A 156 -5.27 -17.33 5.41
C VAL A 156 -5.54 -15.95 4.84
N LYS A 157 -5.27 -15.76 3.53
CA LYS A 157 -5.45 -14.45 2.89
C LYS A 157 -5.86 -14.57 1.42
N PRO A 158 -6.50 -13.53 0.83
CA PRO A 158 -6.82 -13.53 -0.59
C PRO A 158 -5.53 -13.47 -1.43
N LEU A 159 -5.59 -13.95 -2.68
CA LEU A 159 -4.47 -13.86 -3.62
C LEU A 159 -4.15 -12.42 -4.00
N MET A 160 -5.17 -11.56 -4.08
CA MET A 160 -5.01 -10.12 -4.28
C MET A 160 -5.74 -9.35 -3.18
N GLY A 161 -5.26 -8.16 -2.87
CA GLY A 161 -5.81 -7.30 -1.83
C GLY A 161 -4.77 -6.31 -1.32
N PHE A 162 -5.18 -5.46 -0.39
CA PHE A 162 -4.36 -4.41 0.23
C PHE A 162 -4.87 -4.11 1.66
N ALA A 163 -4.10 -3.35 2.44
CA ALA A 163 -4.46 -2.92 3.80
C ALA A 163 -4.89 -4.08 4.72
N SER A 164 -4.21 -5.21 4.66
CA SER A 164 -4.50 -6.43 5.44
C SER A 164 -5.93 -6.96 5.32
N PHE A 165 -6.69 -6.51 4.30
CA PHE A 165 -8.07 -6.92 4.11
C PHE A 165 -8.18 -8.41 3.81
N GLY A 166 -9.01 -9.09 4.60
CA GLY A 166 -9.20 -10.53 4.48
C GLY A 166 -8.02 -11.37 4.97
N VAL A 167 -7.05 -10.80 5.68
CA VAL A 167 -5.95 -11.55 6.29
C VAL A 167 -6.38 -12.06 7.66
N ILE A 168 -6.35 -13.36 7.87
CA ILE A 168 -6.82 -14.03 9.10
C ILE A 168 -5.76 -14.98 9.62
N LYS A 169 -5.35 -14.81 10.87
CA LYS A 169 -4.56 -15.80 11.61
C LYS A 169 -5.48 -16.88 12.17
N VAL A 170 -5.10 -18.11 11.96
CA VAL A 170 -5.84 -19.30 12.42
C VAL A 170 -4.93 -20.09 13.35
N ASP A 171 -5.33 -20.20 14.61
CA ASP A 171 -4.52 -20.84 15.65
C ASP A 171 -4.78 -22.35 15.80
N SER A 172 -5.84 -22.87 15.16
CA SER A 172 -6.20 -24.30 15.24
C SER A 172 -7.06 -24.73 14.05
N GLU A 173 -7.16 -26.04 13.86
CA GLU A 173 -7.96 -26.68 12.80
C GLU A 173 -9.43 -26.23 12.82
N SER A 174 -10.02 -26.11 14.01
CA SER A 174 -11.43 -25.71 14.16
C SER A 174 -11.76 -24.34 13.55
N GLY A 175 -10.77 -23.44 13.44
CA GLY A 175 -10.91 -22.11 12.84
C GLY A 175 -10.72 -22.08 11.32
N LEU A 176 -10.07 -23.10 10.73
CA LEU A 176 -9.59 -23.03 9.34
C LEU A 176 -10.72 -22.90 8.32
N ARG A 177 -11.74 -23.74 8.41
CA ARG A 177 -12.92 -23.70 7.53
C ARG A 177 -13.59 -22.33 7.55
N GLY A 178 -13.80 -21.78 8.74
CA GLY A 178 -14.41 -20.46 8.92
C GLY A 178 -13.60 -19.36 8.29
N ALA A 179 -12.28 -19.37 8.47
CA ALA A 179 -11.35 -18.41 7.89
C ALA A 179 -11.34 -18.47 6.37
N ILE A 180 -11.19 -19.65 5.76
CA ILE A 180 -11.20 -19.83 4.29
C ILE A 180 -12.49 -19.28 3.69
N ASN A 181 -13.65 -19.64 4.24
CA ASN A 181 -14.93 -19.17 3.73
C ASN A 181 -15.11 -17.65 3.87
N ARG A 182 -14.60 -17.05 4.96
CA ARG A 182 -14.63 -15.60 5.18
C ARG A 182 -13.74 -14.87 4.19
N VAL A 183 -12.51 -15.35 3.97
CA VAL A 183 -11.57 -14.77 3.00
C VAL A 183 -12.14 -14.84 1.58
N LYS A 184 -12.71 -15.98 1.17
CA LYS A 184 -13.36 -16.12 -0.15
C LYS A 184 -14.54 -15.17 -0.32
N ARG A 185 -15.37 -15.00 0.73
CA ARG A 185 -16.46 -14.02 0.70
C ARG A 185 -15.95 -12.59 0.57
N ALA A 186 -14.93 -12.23 1.35
CA ALA A 186 -14.30 -10.92 1.30
C ALA A 186 -13.74 -10.62 -0.09
N ALA A 187 -12.99 -11.55 -0.68
CA ALA A 187 -12.46 -11.42 -2.02
C ALA A 187 -13.55 -11.14 -3.07
N ARG A 188 -14.65 -11.90 -3.03
CA ARG A 188 -15.76 -11.75 -3.99
C ARG A 188 -16.53 -10.43 -3.85
N LEU A 189 -16.81 -10.00 -2.63
CA LEU A 189 -17.71 -8.88 -2.39
C LEU A 189 -17.02 -7.52 -2.43
N LEU A 190 -15.78 -7.46 -1.97
CA LEU A 190 -15.11 -6.21 -1.68
C LEU A 190 -13.90 -5.95 -2.57
N LEU A 191 -13.21 -7.00 -3.02
CA LEU A 191 -12.00 -6.85 -3.83
C LEU A 191 -12.24 -7.09 -5.32
N PHE A 192 -13.26 -7.86 -5.69
CA PHE A 192 -13.58 -8.17 -7.09
C PHE A 192 -13.68 -6.94 -8.01
N PRO A 193 -14.29 -5.81 -7.60
CA PRO A 193 -14.36 -4.62 -8.43
C PRO A 193 -12.99 -4.03 -8.83
N TYR A 194 -11.91 -4.43 -8.15
CA TYR A 194 -10.55 -3.92 -8.37
C TYR A 194 -9.62 -4.90 -9.12
N TYR A 195 -10.15 -6.01 -9.64
CA TYR A 195 -9.33 -7.10 -10.18
C TYR A 195 -9.36 -7.26 -11.72
N GLY A 196 -10.11 -6.42 -12.43
CA GLY A 196 -10.51 -6.65 -13.81
C GLY A 196 -9.40 -6.92 -14.84
N LEU A 197 -8.15 -6.52 -14.58
CA LEU A 197 -7.01 -6.77 -15.47
C LEU A 197 -6.34 -8.14 -15.27
N GLU A 198 -6.80 -8.94 -14.33
CA GLU A 198 -6.24 -10.26 -14.05
C GLU A 198 -7.33 -11.21 -13.55
N ASP A 199 -7.38 -12.42 -14.12
CA ASP A 199 -8.19 -13.51 -13.56
C ASP A 199 -7.53 -14.00 -12.28
N VAL A 200 -8.13 -13.66 -11.16
CA VAL A 200 -7.52 -13.85 -9.82
C VAL A 200 -7.97 -15.11 -9.12
N GLY A 201 -8.69 -15.98 -9.80
CA GLY A 201 -9.19 -17.18 -9.13
C GLY A 201 -9.88 -16.83 -7.80
N THR A 202 -10.93 -16.00 -7.81
CA THR A 202 -11.65 -15.53 -6.62
C THR A 202 -12.20 -16.67 -5.75
N GLY A 203 -12.11 -17.91 -6.23
CA GLY A 203 -12.40 -19.13 -5.50
C GLY A 203 -11.26 -19.64 -4.60
N GLN A 204 -10.03 -19.14 -4.78
CA GLN A 204 -8.84 -19.63 -4.10
C GLN A 204 -8.39 -18.69 -2.98
N VAL A 205 -7.72 -19.28 -1.99
CA VAL A 205 -7.05 -18.55 -0.91
C VAL A 205 -5.61 -19.02 -0.77
N LEU A 206 -4.74 -18.13 -0.35
CA LEU A 206 -3.35 -18.44 0.02
C LEU A 206 -3.31 -18.78 1.51
N VAL A 207 -2.76 -19.93 1.85
CA VAL A 207 -2.50 -20.35 3.22
C VAL A 207 -0.99 -20.36 3.43
N GLN A 208 -0.53 -19.67 4.49
CA GLN A 208 0.89 -19.49 4.78
C GLN A 208 1.21 -19.87 6.21
N SER A 209 2.44 -20.34 6.46
CA SER A 209 2.95 -20.46 7.82
C SER A 209 2.98 -19.08 8.48
N TYR A 210 2.59 -18.99 9.75
CA TYR A 210 2.77 -17.76 10.52
C TYR A 210 4.26 -17.56 10.83
N VAL A 211 4.77 -16.40 10.51
CA VAL A 211 6.14 -15.99 10.89
C VAL A 211 6.04 -15.11 12.13
N PRO A 212 6.54 -15.53 13.29
CA PRO A 212 6.59 -14.66 14.47
C PRO A 212 7.63 -13.55 14.32
N GLY A 213 7.83 -12.75 15.36
CA GLY A 213 8.86 -11.71 15.41
C GLY A 213 8.37 -10.30 15.12
N VAL A 214 9.32 -9.40 14.94
CA VAL A 214 9.07 -7.97 14.73
C VAL A 214 8.72 -7.73 13.27
N GLU A 215 7.64 -6.98 13.03
CA GLU A 215 7.25 -6.58 11.69
C GLU A 215 7.75 -5.17 11.37
N VAL A 216 8.29 -5.00 10.18
CA VAL A 216 8.75 -3.72 9.64
C VAL A 216 8.20 -3.52 8.23
N ALA A 217 8.00 -2.25 7.88
CA ALA A 217 7.76 -1.86 6.51
C ALA A 217 9.00 -1.17 5.92
N ILE A 218 9.23 -1.35 4.64
CA ILE A 218 10.38 -0.77 3.94
C ILE A 218 9.87 -0.06 2.69
N ASP A 219 10.07 1.26 2.63
CA ASP A 219 9.76 2.07 1.48
C ASP A 219 11.02 2.48 0.73
N GLY A 220 10.94 2.44 -0.60
CA GLY A 220 12.06 2.80 -1.46
C GLY A 220 11.67 2.85 -2.92
N TYR A 221 12.68 2.85 -3.78
CA TYR A 221 12.50 2.77 -5.22
C TYR A 221 13.66 2.00 -5.88
N VAL A 222 13.39 1.48 -7.05
CA VAL A 222 14.41 0.90 -7.93
C VAL A 222 14.54 1.79 -9.15
N GLN A 223 15.77 2.13 -9.53
CA GLN A 223 16.07 2.91 -10.72
C GLN A 223 17.28 2.34 -11.43
N ASP A 224 17.10 1.97 -12.70
CA ASP A 224 18.15 1.43 -13.55
C ASP A 224 18.92 0.27 -12.87
N GLY A 225 18.15 -0.67 -12.29
CA GLY A 225 18.65 -1.86 -11.59
C GLY A 225 19.22 -1.61 -10.19
N LYS A 226 19.22 -0.36 -9.69
CA LYS A 226 19.72 -0.03 -8.35
C LYS A 226 18.58 0.14 -7.37
N CYS A 227 18.65 -0.58 -6.25
CA CYS A 227 17.72 -0.45 -5.13
C CYS A 227 18.13 0.72 -4.21
N HIS A 228 17.19 1.59 -3.92
CA HIS A 228 17.33 2.71 -3.00
C HIS A 228 16.28 2.60 -1.89
N ILE A 229 16.68 2.21 -0.69
CA ILE A 229 15.80 2.22 0.48
C ILE A 229 15.73 3.65 1.01
N ILE A 230 14.51 4.22 1.04
CA ILE A 230 14.25 5.54 1.60
C ILE A 230 14.08 5.44 3.10
N ALA A 231 13.28 4.47 3.58
CA ALA A 231 12.96 4.32 4.99
C ALA A 231 12.75 2.84 5.35
N ILE A 232 13.19 2.50 6.57
CA ILE A 232 12.69 1.33 7.30
C ILE A 232 11.81 1.88 8.42
N ILE A 233 10.61 1.31 8.57
CA ILE A 233 9.52 1.84 9.38
C ILE A 233 9.11 0.77 10.38
N ASP A 234 9.11 1.10 11.66
CA ASP A 234 8.61 0.22 12.70
C ASP A 234 7.08 0.18 12.73
N LYS A 235 6.56 -0.98 13.11
CA LYS A 235 5.14 -1.23 13.39
C LYS A 235 4.99 -1.61 14.89
N PRO A 236 5.10 -0.66 15.84
CA PRO A 236 5.17 -0.97 17.27
C PRO A 236 3.88 -1.53 17.88
N ASP A 237 2.75 -1.36 17.20
CA ASP A 237 1.43 -1.79 17.65
C ASP A 237 0.85 -2.89 16.73
N VAL A 238 1.69 -3.88 16.39
CA VAL A 238 1.25 -5.02 15.58
C VAL A 238 0.32 -5.91 16.38
N SER A 239 -0.88 -6.14 15.85
CA SER A 239 -1.79 -7.15 16.37
C SER A 239 -1.18 -8.55 16.21
N ASN A 240 -1.28 -9.40 17.24
CA ASN A 240 -0.93 -10.82 17.14
C ASN A 240 -2.06 -11.70 16.60
N GLY A 241 -3.10 -11.08 16.05
CA GLY A 241 -4.25 -11.75 15.44
C GLY A 241 -5.53 -11.62 16.28
N PRO A 242 -6.64 -12.17 15.82
CA PRO A 242 -6.77 -12.92 14.57
C PRO A 242 -6.66 -12.07 13.30
N TYR A 243 -6.70 -10.74 13.40
CA TYR A 243 -6.61 -9.78 12.29
C TYR A 243 -5.40 -8.86 12.48
N PHE A 244 -4.91 -8.29 11.39
CA PHE A 244 -3.68 -7.47 11.36
C PHE A 244 -3.96 -6.07 10.81
N PRO A 245 -4.76 -5.23 11.49
CA PRO A 245 -4.91 -3.85 11.04
C PRO A 245 -3.59 -3.11 11.16
N ASP A 246 -3.29 -2.27 10.18
CA ASP A 246 -2.15 -1.37 10.22
C ASP A 246 -2.47 -0.20 11.15
N LEU A 247 -1.99 -0.27 12.39
CA LEU A 247 -2.36 0.69 13.42
C LEU A 247 -1.35 1.82 13.57
N MET A 248 -0.08 1.50 13.83
CA MET A 248 0.93 2.52 14.11
C MET A 248 2.22 2.24 13.35
N HIS A 249 2.80 3.31 12.80
CA HIS A 249 4.04 3.26 12.05
C HIS A 249 4.93 4.42 12.49
N ILE A 250 6.22 4.17 12.73
CA ILE A 250 7.20 5.20 13.13
C ILE A 250 8.47 5.03 12.29
N ALA A 251 8.93 6.13 11.72
CA ALA A 251 10.16 6.20 10.93
C ALA A 251 11.14 7.22 11.52
N PRO A 252 12.45 6.92 11.53
CA PRO A 252 13.07 5.65 11.17
C PRO A 252 12.85 4.58 12.24
N ALA A 253 12.93 3.30 11.82
CA ALA A 253 12.84 2.16 12.74
C ALA A 253 14.00 2.13 13.73
N GLN A 254 13.74 1.60 14.94
CA GLN A 254 14.79 1.36 15.94
C GLN A 254 15.44 -0.02 15.74
N LEU A 255 16.38 -0.10 14.81
CA LEU A 255 17.09 -1.32 14.46
C LEU A 255 18.60 -1.14 14.66
N ASN A 256 19.29 -2.21 15.04
CA ASN A 256 20.75 -2.22 15.00
C ASN A 256 21.27 -2.38 13.56
N ALA A 257 22.54 -2.05 13.33
CA ALA A 257 23.16 -2.10 12.03
C ALA A 257 23.06 -3.48 11.36
N ALA A 258 23.25 -4.57 12.13
CA ALA A 258 23.18 -5.92 11.61
C ALA A 258 21.77 -6.29 11.11
N ALA A 259 20.71 -5.87 11.81
CA ALA A 259 19.33 -6.07 11.35
C ALA A 259 19.04 -5.23 10.11
N THR A 260 19.51 -3.97 10.07
CA THR A 260 19.38 -3.10 8.89
C THR A 260 20.06 -3.70 7.65
N ASP A 261 21.27 -4.23 7.79
CA ASP A 261 21.97 -4.88 6.68
C ASP A 261 21.26 -6.14 6.18
N ARG A 262 20.73 -6.96 7.10
CA ARG A 262 19.92 -8.13 6.71
C ARG A 262 18.65 -7.74 5.95
N ILE A 263 17.97 -6.68 6.39
CA ILE A 263 16.80 -6.15 5.69
C ILE A 263 17.20 -5.71 4.29
N ARG A 264 18.27 -4.92 4.15
CA ARG A 264 18.75 -4.45 2.85
C ARG A 264 19.00 -5.61 1.89
N LEU A 265 19.71 -6.64 2.32
CA LEU A 265 19.99 -7.82 1.50
C LEU A 265 18.71 -8.59 1.13
N GLY A 266 17.76 -8.74 2.07
CA GLY A 266 16.47 -9.38 1.81
C GLY A 266 15.63 -8.60 0.81
N VAL A 267 15.59 -7.27 0.94
CA VAL A 267 14.88 -6.36 0.02
C VAL A 267 15.46 -6.45 -1.39
N GLU A 268 16.77 -6.33 -1.54
CA GLU A 268 17.47 -6.44 -2.84
C GLU A 268 17.18 -7.79 -3.52
N ALA A 269 17.25 -8.88 -2.75
CA ALA A 269 16.92 -10.21 -3.26
C ALA A 269 15.44 -10.34 -3.66
N GLY A 270 14.51 -9.80 -2.88
CA GLY A 270 13.08 -9.81 -3.19
C GLY A 270 12.75 -9.00 -4.45
N ILE A 271 13.35 -7.83 -4.61
CA ILE A 271 13.23 -6.97 -5.79
C ILE A 271 13.73 -7.72 -7.03
N ALA A 272 14.91 -8.33 -6.96
CA ALA A 272 15.46 -9.12 -8.06
C ALA A 272 14.57 -10.33 -8.40
N ALA A 273 14.03 -11.02 -7.39
CA ALA A 273 13.15 -12.18 -7.57
C ALA A 273 11.87 -11.84 -8.36
N VAL A 274 11.24 -10.69 -8.09
CA VAL A 274 10.06 -10.27 -8.85
C VAL A 274 10.41 -9.53 -10.14
N GLY A 275 11.68 -9.14 -10.34
CA GLY A 275 12.14 -8.38 -11.50
C GLY A 275 11.67 -6.92 -11.49
N LEU A 276 11.53 -6.32 -10.30
CA LEU A 276 11.09 -4.94 -10.17
C LEU A 276 12.22 -3.99 -10.58
N ASP A 277 11.92 -3.08 -11.51
CA ASP A 277 12.80 -1.97 -11.88
C ASP A 277 11.95 -0.73 -12.23
N ASN A 278 12.57 0.43 -12.16
CA ASN A 278 11.95 1.71 -12.50
C ASN A 278 10.61 1.94 -11.80
N SER A 279 10.55 1.63 -10.50
CA SER A 279 9.34 1.71 -9.68
C SER A 279 9.65 2.07 -8.22
N PRO A 280 8.76 2.79 -7.54
CA PRO A 280 8.74 2.75 -6.10
C PRO A 280 8.38 1.35 -5.62
N PHE A 281 8.71 1.05 -4.38
CA PHE A 281 8.28 -0.17 -3.71
C PHE A 281 7.90 0.09 -2.26
N HIS A 282 7.00 -0.75 -1.79
CA HIS A 282 6.66 -0.94 -0.38
C HIS A 282 6.78 -2.43 -0.07
N ILE A 283 7.58 -2.78 0.91
CA ILE A 283 7.81 -4.17 1.33
C ILE A 283 7.42 -4.31 2.80
N GLU A 284 6.67 -5.36 3.12
CA GLU A 284 6.46 -5.80 4.49
C GLU A 284 7.32 -7.02 4.78
N ALA A 285 8.00 -7.01 5.91
CA ALA A 285 8.88 -8.09 6.34
C ALA A 285 8.77 -8.35 7.83
N ARG A 286 9.04 -9.61 8.24
CA ARG A 286 9.21 -9.96 9.64
C ARG A 286 10.63 -10.44 9.92
N ILE A 287 11.17 -9.99 11.04
CA ILE A 287 12.48 -10.40 11.55
C ILE A 287 12.24 -11.42 12.66
N TYR A 288 12.66 -12.65 12.40
CA TYR A 288 12.54 -13.76 13.34
C TYR A 288 13.82 -14.60 13.31
N GLU A 289 14.39 -14.89 14.50
CA GLU A 289 15.64 -15.66 14.64
C GLU A 289 16.75 -15.18 13.69
N ASP A 290 17.00 -13.86 13.71
CA ASP A 290 18.02 -13.20 12.87
C ASP A 290 17.81 -13.33 11.35
N ARG A 291 16.66 -13.81 10.90
CA ARG A 291 16.28 -13.94 9.49
C ARG A 291 15.18 -12.98 9.12
N VAL A 292 15.28 -12.40 7.92
CA VAL A 292 14.26 -11.50 7.37
C VAL A 292 13.37 -12.30 6.42
N TYR A 293 12.08 -12.36 6.72
CA TYR A 293 11.06 -13.02 5.88
C TYR A 293 10.23 -11.97 5.18
N LEU A 294 10.27 -11.94 3.85
CA LEU A 294 9.41 -11.03 3.09
C LEU A 294 7.98 -11.57 3.04
N LEU A 295 7.03 -10.72 3.45
CA LEU A 295 5.60 -11.05 3.51
C LEU A 295 4.85 -10.57 2.28
N GLU A 296 5.21 -9.36 1.80
CA GLU A 296 4.60 -8.69 0.67
C GLU A 296 5.56 -7.66 0.04
N LEU A 297 5.44 -7.46 -1.27
CA LEU A 297 6.11 -6.43 -2.04
C LEU A 297 5.10 -5.78 -2.99
N ALA A 298 4.84 -4.51 -2.81
CA ALA A 298 3.95 -3.71 -3.64
C ALA A 298 4.76 -2.70 -4.48
N ALA A 299 4.43 -2.57 -5.76
CA ALA A 299 5.11 -1.66 -6.70
C ALA A 299 4.53 -0.22 -6.62
N ARG A 300 4.45 0.33 -5.41
CA ARG A 300 3.89 1.66 -5.09
C ARG A 300 4.51 2.24 -3.84
N VAL A 301 4.26 3.54 -3.61
CA VAL A 301 4.60 4.21 -2.34
C VAL A 301 3.58 3.86 -1.24
N ALA A 302 3.95 4.01 0.04
CA ALA A 302 3.05 3.83 1.16
C ALA A 302 3.15 4.96 2.20
N PHE A 303 4.17 4.99 3.04
CA PHE A 303 4.23 5.87 4.22
C PHE A 303 4.78 7.28 3.94
N VAL A 304 4.38 7.87 2.82
CA VAL A 304 4.85 9.17 2.33
C VAL A 304 4.85 10.26 3.41
N ARG A 305 3.77 10.36 4.19
CA ARG A 305 3.60 11.46 5.15
C ARG A 305 4.51 11.33 6.37
N CYS A 306 4.69 10.14 6.93
CA CYS A 306 5.59 9.96 8.07
C CYS A 306 7.06 10.17 7.66
N ILE A 307 7.44 9.74 6.46
CA ILE A 307 8.76 9.98 5.88
C ILE A 307 9.00 11.48 5.72
N ARG A 308 8.01 12.21 5.16
CA ARG A 308 8.11 13.65 4.99
C ARG A 308 8.26 14.41 6.31
N ILE A 309 7.52 14.01 7.35
CA ILE A 309 7.63 14.58 8.69
C ILE A 309 9.06 14.40 9.25
N ALA A 310 9.64 13.22 9.04
CA ALA A 310 10.96 12.87 9.58
C ALA A 310 12.12 13.50 8.78
N THR A 311 12.02 13.60 7.46
CA THR A 311 13.12 13.95 6.55
C THR A 311 12.95 15.30 5.86
N GLY A 312 11.71 15.80 5.74
CA GLY A 312 11.35 16.94 4.90
C GLY A 312 11.24 16.62 3.41
N ILE A 313 11.42 15.36 3.00
CA ILE A 313 11.37 14.92 1.59
C ILE A 313 10.03 14.28 1.30
N ASP A 314 9.48 14.62 0.14
CA ASP A 314 8.27 13.96 -0.36
C ASP A 314 8.65 12.80 -1.28
N SER A 315 8.27 11.58 -0.89
CA SER A 315 8.52 10.36 -1.68
C SER A 315 7.82 10.40 -3.05
N LEU A 316 6.77 11.22 -3.20
CA LEU A 316 6.09 11.40 -4.49
C LEU A 316 6.96 12.19 -5.48
N GLU A 317 7.74 13.17 -5.01
CA GLU A 317 8.71 13.86 -5.86
C GLU A 317 9.81 12.92 -6.36
N ILE A 318 10.29 12.03 -5.49
CA ILE A 318 11.27 10.98 -5.85
C ILE A 318 10.68 10.09 -6.95
N MET A 319 9.43 9.66 -6.78
CA MET A 319 8.76 8.80 -7.76
C MET A 319 8.58 9.49 -9.12
N ILE A 320 8.20 10.77 -9.15
CA ILE A 320 8.08 11.52 -10.41
C ILE A 320 9.43 11.66 -11.09
N ALA A 321 10.47 12.06 -10.35
CA ALA A 321 11.81 12.15 -10.89
C ALA A 321 12.26 10.82 -11.50
N GLN A 322 12.06 9.73 -10.79
CA GLN A 322 12.37 8.38 -11.24
C GLN A 322 11.61 8.00 -12.53
N ARG A 323 10.29 8.31 -12.62
CA ARG A 323 9.49 8.06 -13.84
C ARG A 323 9.95 8.89 -15.03
N LEU A 324 10.52 10.05 -14.80
CA LEU A 324 11.11 10.90 -15.84
C LEU A 324 12.57 10.53 -16.17
N GLY A 325 13.14 9.50 -15.53
CA GLY A 325 14.55 9.13 -15.69
C GLY A 325 15.53 10.14 -15.09
N GLN A 326 15.06 10.98 -14.19
CA GLN A 326 15.84 11.99 -13.50
C GLN A 326 16.34 11.46 -12.14
N GLN A 327 17.47 11.96 -11.67
CA GLN A 327 17.91 11.69 -10.30
C GLN A 327 17.06 12.49 -9.33
N PRO A 328 16.65 11.91 -8.18
CA PRO A 328 15.99 12.67 -7.12
C PRO A 328 16.87 13.84 -6.66
N ARG A 329 16.24 14.97 -6.35
CA ARG A 329 16.95 16.22 -6.00
C ARG A 329 17.71 16.15 -4.68
N ALA A 330 17.28 15.34 -3.75
CA ALA A 330 17.91 15.13 -2.46
C ALA A 330 17.71 13.73 -1.93
N GLU A 331 18.70 13.24 -1.19
CA GLU A 331 18.55 12.03 -0.39
C GLU A 331 17.89 12.35 0.96
N PRO A 332 17.08 11.44 1.53
CA PRO A 332 16.45 11.63 2.83
C PRO A 332 17.49 11.86 3.92
N GLN A 333 17.41 13.00 4.59
CA GLN A 333 18.20 13.27 5.78
C GLN A 333 17.30 13.17 7.01
N TRP A 334 17.53 12.18 7.83
CA TRP A 334 16.78 11.97 9.06
C TRP A 334 17.10 13.03 10.09
N ARG A 335 16.18 13.98 10.31
CA ARG A 335 16.31 15.10 11.23
C ARG A 335 15.58 14.88 12.54
N ARG A 336 14.56 14.04 12.49
CA ARG A 336 13.66 13.70 13.60
C ARG A 336 12.94 12.40 13.30
N HIS A 337 12.06 11.97 14.18
CA HIS A 337 11.16 10.86 13.94
C HIS A 337 9.78 11.36 13.49
N GLY A 338 9.16 10.63 12.58
CA GLY A 338 7.79 10.86 12.12
C GLY A 338 6.95 9.62 12.30
N GLY A 339 5.72 9.77 12.73
CA GLY A 339 4.83 8.63 12.93
C GLY A 339 3.41 8.90 12.47
N ILE A 340 2.67 7.82 12.26
CA ILE A 340 1.26 7.81 11.94
C ILE A 340 0.54 6.77 12.81
N TYR A 341 -0.63 7.14 13.32
CA TYR A 341 -1.60 6.23 13.90
C TYR A 341 -2.86 6.21 13.04
N CYS A 342 -3.22 5.03 12.54
CA CYS A 342 -4.40 4.78 11.73
C CYS A 342 -5.57 4.39 12.64
N ILE A 343 -6.59 5.23 12.70
CA ILE A 343 -7.79 4.95 13.50
C ILE A 343 -8.69 4.01 12.69
N THR A 344 -8.91 2.82 13.22
CA THR A 344 -9.85 1.83 12.68
C THR A 344 -11.10 1.74 13.55
N PRO A 345 -12.28 1.41 12.98
CA PRO A 345 -13.49 1.18 13.76
C PRO A 345 -13.31 -0.02 14.70
N ASP A 346 -13.81 0.07 15.92
CA ASP A 346 -13.90 -1.02 16.88
C ASP A 346 -15.22 -1.81 16.80
N ARG A 347 -16.23 -1.20 16.16
CA ARG A 347 -17.56 -1.80 15.92
C ARG A 347 -18.16 -1.35 14.60
N ALA A 348 -19.07 -2.16 14.07
CA ALA A 348 -19.84 -1.82 12.87
C ALA A 348 -20.95 -0.82 13.19
N GLY A 349 -21.28 0.06 12.23
CA GLY A 349 -22.39 1.01 12.33
C GLY A 349 -22.26 2.15 11.34
N VAL A 350 -22.89 3.26 11.64
CA VAL A 350 -22.85 4.48 10.85
C VAL A 350 -21.94 5.50 11.54
N PHE A 351 -20.87 5.90 10.86
CA PHE A 351 -19.93 6.89 11.38
C PHE A 351 -20.62 8.24 11.61
N ASP A 352 -20.38 8.85 12.75
CA ASP A 352 -20.84 10.18 13.08
C ASP A 352 -19.67 11.18 13.16
N SER A 353 -18.73 10.94 14.07
CA SER A 353 -17.61 11.84 14.33
C SER A 353 -16.47 11.14 15.08
N ILE A 354 -15.41 11.88 15.35
CA ILE A 354 -14.34 11.49 16.30
C ILE A 354 -14.29 12.55 17.40
N GLU A 355 -14.56 12.13 18.64
CA GLU A 355 -14.43 13.01 19.80
C GLU A 355 -12.98 13.43 20.06
N ASN A 356 -12.81 14.58 20.68
CA ASN A 356 -11.55 15.19 21.07
C ASN A 356 -10.62 15.57 19.87
N HIS A 357 -11.12 15.59 18.64
CA HIS A 357 -10.34 15.92 17.45
C HIS A 357 -9.52 17.22 17.61
N GLU A 358 -10.19 18.32 17.94
CA GLU A 358 -9.55 19.64 18.14
C GLU A 358 -8.48 19.62 19.24
N GLN A 359 -8.79 18.96 20.37
CA GLN A 359 -7.87 18.86 21.51
C GLN A 359 -6.63 18.00 21.19
N ILE A 360 -6.81 16.95 20.41
CA ILE A 360 -5.70 16.11 19.94
C ILE A 360 -4.85 16.91 18.98
N LEU A 361 -5.45 17.64 18.05
CA LEU A 361 -4.74 18.44 17.06
C LEU A 361 -3.87 19.55 17.71
N GLN A 362 -4.29 20.05 18.87
CA GLN A 362 -3.53 21.04 19.67
C GLN A 362 -2.42 20.42 20.55
N THR A 363 -2.31 19.10 20.59
CA THR A 363 -1.27 18.42 21.39
C THR A 363 0.13 18.66 20.76
N PRO A 364 1.12 19.13 21.51
CA PRO A 364 2.48 19.31 21.00
C PRO A 364 3.02 18.05 20.32
N GLY A 365 3.60 18.20 19.14
CA GLY A 365 4.12 17.10 18.33
C GLY A 365 3.10 16.48 17.37
N ILE A 366 1.79 16.74 17.53
CA ILE A 366 0.81 16.39 16.48
C ILE A 366 0.95 17.37 15.33
N VAL A 367 1.06 16.83 14.12
CA VAL A 367 1.25 17.59 12.87
C VAL A 367 -0.06 17.71 12.10
N GLU A 368 -0.81 16.61 12.00
CA GLU A 368 -2.05 16.55 11.23
C GLU A 368 -3.00 15.51 11.84
N PHE A 369 -4.32 15.72 11.66
CA PHE A 369 -5.35 14.74 12.04
C PHE A 369 -6.50 14.74 11.00
N PRO A 370 -6.26 14.28 9.75
CA PRO A 370 -7.31 14.16 8.75
C PRO A 370 -8.28 13.03 9.07
N ILE A 371 -9.58 13.31 8.93
CA ILE A 371 -10.66 12.34 8.99
C ILE A 371 -11.10 12.03 7.56
N HIS A 372 -11.06 10.76 7.16
CA HIS A 372 -11.42 10.28 5.81
C HIS A 372 -12.87 9.83 5.73
N ALA A 373 -13.38 9.24 6.82
CA ALA A 373 -14.78 8.84 6.91
C ALA A 373 -15.70 10.05 6.90
N LYS A 374 -16.83 9.93 6.18
CA LYS A 374 -17.86 10.97 6.13
C LYS A 374 -19.00 10.64 7.12
N PRO A 375 -19.57 11.62 7.83
CA PRO A 375 -20.78 11.40 8.62
C PRO A 375 -21.87 10.73 7.77
N GLY A 376 -22.48 9.67 8.30
CA GLY A 376 -23.45 8.86 7.58
C GLY A 376 -22.85 7.65 6.81
N GLN A 377 -21.53 7.55 6.71
CA GLN A 377 -20.85 6.41 6.07
C GLN A 377 -20.96 5.16 6.95
N ARG A 378 -21.27 4.02 6.34
CA ARG A 378 -21.16 2.71 7.02
C ARG A 378 -19.69 2.34 7.20
N ILE A 379 -19.32 1.98 8.41
CA ILE A 379 -18.00 1.51 8.80
C ILE A 379 -18.11 0.18 9.54
N ALA A 380 -17.05 -0.62 9.48
CA ALA A 380 -16.96 -1.88 10.19
C ALA A 380 -15.51 -2.17 10.60
N PRO A 381 -15.25 -2.94 11.66
CA PRO A 381 -13.91 -3.38 12.01
C PRO A 381 -13.38 -4.43 11.05
N ALA A 382 -12.07 -4.72 11.13
CA ALA A 382 -11.48 -5.84 10.43
C ALA A 382 -12.15 -7.17 10.85
N PRO A 383 -12.32 -8.13 9.93
CA PRO A 383 -11.84 -8.14 8.55
C PRO A 383 -12.86 -7.62 7.52
N GLU A 384 -14.00 -7.11 7.96
CA GLU A 384 -15.11 -6.67 7.10
C GLU A 384 -14.87 -5.28 6.46
N SER A 385 -13.86 -4.54 6.92
CA SER A 385 -13.45 -3.25 6.35
C SER A 385 -11.98 -3.26 6.01
N THR A 386 -11.63 -2.52 4.97
CA THR A 386 -10.23 -2.27 4.56
C THR A 386 -9.64 -1.08 5.28
N GLY A 387 -10.44 -0.27 6.02
CA GLY A 387 -10.03 1.09 6.19
C GLY A 387 -9.98 1.59 7.60
N ASP A 388 -8.90 2.29 7.77
CA ASP A 388 -8.79 3.41 8.66
C ASP A 388 -9.78 4.50 8.25
N ILE A 389 -10.35 5.13 9.25
CA ILE A 389 -11.32 6.22 9.11
C ILE A 389 -10.68 7.59 9.31
N ALA A 390 -9.49 7.61 9.91
CA ALA A 390 -8.71 8.81 10.15
C ALA A 390 -7.25 8.47 10.42
N HIS A 391 -6.36 9.45 10.23
CA HIS A 391 -4.96 9.37 10.55
C HIS A 391 -4.55 10.43 11.56
N ILE A 392 -3.78 10.07 12.58
CA ILE A 392 -3.09 11.01 13.44
C ILE A 392 -1.61 10.97 13.08
N LEU A 393 -1.03 12.10 12.70
CA LEU A 393 0.38 12.22 12.36
C LEU A 393 1.12 13.02 13.40
N ALA A 394 2.28 12.51 13.80
CA ALA A 394 3.13 13.14 14.79
C ALA A 394 4.58 13.20 14.36
N GLY A 395 5.33 14.15 14.93
CA GLY A 395 6.77 14.26 14.76
C GLY A 395 7.44 14.80 16.01
N ALA A 396 8.57 14.21 16.40
CA ALA A 396 9.38 14.63 17.54
C ALA A 396 10.86 14.30 17.32
N GLU A 397 11.72 14.78 18.24
CA GLU A 397 13.17 14.55 18.14
C GLU A 397 13.54 13.05 18.33
N THR A 398 12.80 12.34 19.17
CA THR A 398 13.09 10.95 19.48
C THR A 398 11.94 10.03 19.12
N TYR A 399 12.25 8.76 18.88
CA TYR A 399 11.27 7.68 18.65
C TYR A 399 10.30 7.55 19.84
N ALA A 400 10.83 7.58 21.06
CA ALA A 400 10.03 7.42 22.28
C ALA A 400 8.98 8.52 22.42
N GLU A 401 9.33 9.76 22.12
CA GLU A 401 8.39 10.89 22.13
C GLU A 401 7.28 10.69 21.09
N VAL A 402 7.60 10.28 19.84
CA VAL A 402 6.57 10.00 18.82
C VAL A 402 5.64 8.89 19.28
N LEU A 403 6.19 7.81 19.82
CA LEU A 403 5.40 6.68 20.35
C LEU A 403 4.46 7.12 21.47
N GLU A 404 4.94 7.95 22.40
CA GLU A 404 4.14 8.47 23.50
C GLU A 404 3.02 9.39 23.01
N ILE A 405 3.33 10.34 22.11
CA ILE A 405 2.36 11.27 21.52
C ILE A 405 1.25 10.50 20.80
N LEU A 406 1.59 9.55 19.94
CA LEU A 406 0.61 8.74 19.20
C LEU A 406 -0.19 7.83 20.15
N SER A 407 0.45 7.24 21.16
CA SER A 407 -0.24 6.42 22.16
C SER A 407 -1.22 7.23 23.00
N LEU A 408 -0.88 8.47 23.36
CA LEU A 408 -1.79 9.38 24.05
C LEU A 408 -2.98 9.77 23.17
N ALA A 409 -2.70 10.12 21.91
CA ALA A 409 -3.73 10.47 20.94
C ALA A 409 -4.68 9.28 20.68
N LYS A 410 -4.16 8.06 20.52
CA LYS A 410 -4.93 6.81 20.42
C LYS A 410 -5.92 6.65 21.60
N ARG A 411 -5.48 6.86 22.81
CA ARG A 411 -6.34 6.74 24.02
C ARG A 411 -7.45 7.82 24.08
N ARG A 412 -7.22 8.99 23.49
CA ARG A 412 -8.15 10.12 23.53
C ARG A 412 -9.15 10.13 22.37
N ALA A 413 -8.76 9.65 21.20
CA ALA A 413 -9.62 9.60 20.03
C ALA A 413 -10.72 8.54 20.23
N ARG A 414 -12.00 8.99 20.26
CA ARG A 414 -13.16 8.09 20.35
C ARG A 414 -13.99 8.19 19.09
N VAL A 415 -14.17 7.08 18.42
CA VAL A 415 -15.01 6.97 17.22
C VAL A 415 -16.47 6.89 17.68
N ILE A 416 -17.30 7.81 17.22
CA ILE A 416 -18.73 7.82 17.50
C ILE A 416 -19.46 7.14 16.33
N VAL A 417 -20.19 6.08 16.68
CA VAL A 417 -20.94 5.23 15.74
C VAL A 417 -22.37 5.13 16.22
N ARG A 418 -23.32 5.34 15.30
CA ARG A 418 -24.78 5.16 15.50
C ARG A 418 -25.26 3.86 14.89
#